data_92cbc5c8ce906707c335f2dc76c00b1b
#
_entry.id   92cbc5c8ce906707c335f2dc76c00b1b
#
_cell.length_a   1.000
_cell.length_b   1.000
_cell.length_c   1.000
_cell.angle_alpha   90.00
_cell.angle_beta   90.00
_cell.angle_gamma   90.00
#
_symmetry.space_group_name_H-M   'P 1'
#
loop_
_entity.id
_entity.type
_entity.pdbx_description
1 polymer ?
#
loop_
_entity_poly.entity_id
_entity_poly.type
_entity_poly.pdbx_seq_one_letter_code
_entity_poly.pdbx_strand_id
1 'polypeptide(L)'
;MAPYRHFADKEALLAAVAEYGFRELAARLTAAAATTVDPRAGLAALGVAYVFFACDQPSLFKLMFGPMIEKKSGHPALDEAGNTCFNVLRQAVEAAKFSDGDFDASDVSLACWSLVHGLSALIVDGRLAEYDSGPAEEVATRLTGLLSDSLAALGDRKPGRTRSKRSLRKRSERQAINSLTASEG
;
A
#
# COMPACT_ATOMS: atom_id res chain seq x y z
N MET A 1 -37.95 -7.06 -8.47
CA MET A 1 -37.37 -6.55 -9.73
C MET A 1 -35.87 -6.80 -9.67
N ALA A 2 -35.29 -7.43 -10.68
CA ALA A 2 -33.90 -7.84 -10.64
C ALA A 2 -32.94 -6.62 -10.77
N PRO A 3 -31.85 -6.54 -9.98
CA PRO A 3 -30.87 -5.45 -10.04
C PRO A 3 -30.11 -5.35 -11.37
N TYR A 4 -30.20 -6.36 -12.20
CA TYR A 4 -29.54 -6.48 -13.52
C TYR A 4 -30.05 -5.49 -14.59
N ARG A 5 -30.98 -4.60 -14.26
CA ARG A 5 -31.50 -3.61 -15.20
C ARG A 5 -30.54 -2.42 -15.44
N HIS A 6 -29.55 -2.27 -14.57
CA HIS A 6 -28.60 -1.14 -14.57
C HIS A 6 -27.15 -1.56 -14.85
N PHE A 7 -26.85 -2.85 -14.88
CA PHE A 7 -25.50 -3.39 -15.12
C PHE A 7 -25.55 -4.38 -16.26
N ALA A 8 -24.54 -4.37 -17.12
CA ALA A 8 -24.45 -5.23 -18.30
C ALA A 8 -24.42 -6.72 -17.89
N ASP A 9 -23.71 -7.02 -16.81
CA ASP A 9 -23.54 -8.37 -16.27
C ASP A 9 -23.19 -8.35 -14.77
N LYS A 10 -22.94 -9.52 -14.21
CA LYS A 10 -22.57 -9.69 -12.80
C LYS A 10 -21.22 -9.03 -12.48
N GLU A 11 -20.26 -9.09 -13.40
CA GLU A 11 -18.93 -8.54 -13.20
C GLU A 11 -18.99 -7.00 -13.13
N ALA A 12 -19.75 -6.36 -14.02
CA ALA A 12 -19.99 -4.93 -13.99
C ALA A 12 -20.61 -4.46 -12.65
N LEU A 13 -21.54 -5.24 -12.10
CA LEU A 13 -22.12 -4.96 -10.78
C LEU A 13 -21.05 -5.09 -9.68
N LEU A 14 -20.25 -6.15 -9.68
CA LEU A 14 -19.19 -6.36 -8.68
C LEU A 14 -18.13 -5.27 -8.77
N ALA A 15 -17.76 -4.86 -9.99
CA ALA A 15 -16.82 -3.76 -10.23
C ALA A 15 -17.35 -2.42 -9.67
N ALA A 16 -18.62 -2.12 -9.85
CA ALA A 16 -19.23 -0.91 -9.29
C ALA A 16 -19.26 -0.93 -7.75
N VAL A 17 -19.50 -2.10 -7.13
CA VAL A 17 -19.43 -2.26 -5.67
C VAL A 17 -17.99 -2.10 -5.17
N ALA A 18 -17.00 -2.66 -5.87
CA ALA A 18 -15.59 -2.50 -5.51
C ALA A 18 -15.12 -1.05 -5.69
N GLU A 19 -15.55 -0.36 -6.75
CA GLU A 19 -15.32 1.07 -6.97
C GLU A 19 -15.83 1.91 -5.78
N TYR A 20 -17.08 1.66 -5.35
CA TYR A 20 -17.62 2.30 -4.15
C TYR A 20 -16.73 2.02 -2.93
N GLY A 21 -16.26 0.79 -2.75
CA GLY A 21 -15.38 0.41 -1.65
C GLY A 21 -14.06 1.19 -1.65
N PHE A 22 -13.42 1.35 -2.80
CA PHE A 22 -12.18 2.14 -2.92
C PHE A 22 -12.41 3.63 -2.64
N ARG A 23 -13.53 4.20 -3.07
CA ARG A 23 -13.89 5.59 -2.77
C ARG A 23 -14.15 5.80 -1.29
N GLU A 24 -14.87 4.89 -0.65
CA GLU A 24 -15.13 4.92 0.80
C GLU A 24 -13.81 4.79 1.58
N LEU A 25 -12.96 3.85 1.21
CA LEU A 25 -11.63 3.69 1.81
C LEU A 25 -10.81 4.97 1.66
N ALA A 26 -10.70 5.54 0.46
CA ALA A 26 -9.96 6.77 0.22
C ALA A 26 -10.46 7.93 1.08
N ALA A 27 -11.77 8.07 1.24
CA ALA A 27 -12.37 9.09 2.11
C ALA A 27 -11.99 8.90 3.59
N ARG A 28 -12.04 7.66 4.11
CA ARG A 28 -11.62 7.33 5.49
C ARG A 28 -10.13 7.60 5.71
N LEU A 29 -9.28 7.21 4.76
CA LEU A 29 -7.84 7.46 4.84
C LEU A 29 -7.53 8.95 4.87
N THR A 30 -8.17 9.74 4.00
CA THR A 30 -8.01 11.18 3.95
C THR A 30 -8.45 11.84 5.25
N ALA A 31 -9.62 11.45 5.79
CA ALA A 31 -10.12 11.97 7.05
C ALA A 31 -9.18 11.64 8.22
N ALA A 32 -8.67 10.41 8.29
CA ALA A 32 -7.74 9.99 9.33
C ALA A 32 -6.43 10.76 9.27
N ALA A 33 -5.84 10.95 8.09
CA ALA A 33 -4.61 11.73 7.93
C ALA A 33 -4.77 13.19 8.37
N ALA A 34 -5.96 13.76 8.21
CA ALA A 34 -6.28 15.13 8.59
C ALA A 34 -6.53 15.34 10.10
N THR A 35 -6.54 14.29 10.93
CA THR A 35 -6.78 14.40 12.38
C THR A 35 -5.62 15.03 13.15
N THR A 36 -4.44 15.16 12.52
CA THR A 36 -3.23 15.71 13.14
C THR A 36 -2.47 16.59 12.15
N VAL A 37 -1.73 17.54 12.69
CA VAL A 37 -0.82 18.42 11.92
C VAL A 37 0.55 17.78 11.70
N ASP A 38 0.89 16.74 12.46
CA ASP A 38 2.13 15.97 12.28
C ASP A 38 1.95 14.95 11.14
N PRO A 39 2.69 15.09 10.03
CA PRO A 39 2.54 14.18 8.89
C PRO A 39 2.86 12.71 9.21
N ARG A 40 3.78 12.44 10.16
CA ARG A 40 4.13 11.08 10.55
C ARG A 40 3.01 10.43 11.36
N ALA A 41 2.42 11.17 12.30
CA ALA A 41 1.24 10.75 13.02
C ALA A 41 0.03 10.58 12.07
N GLY A 42 -0.12 11.45 11.07
CA GLY A 42 -1.14 11.33 10.02
C GLY A 42 -1.01 10.05 9.21
N LEU A 43 0.21 9.67 8.83
CA LEU A 43 0.45 8.42 8.12
C LEU A 43 0.12 7.20 9.01
N ALA A 44 0.46 7.23 10.30
CA ALA A 44 0.11 6.15 11.22
C ALA A 44 -1.42 6.03 11.38
N ALA A 45 -2.12 7.15 11.55
CA ALA A 45 -3.59 7.20 11.64
C ALA A 45 -4.27 6.65 10.37
N LEU A 46 -3.71 6.97 9.19
CA LEU A 46 -4.14 6.41 7.91
C LEU A 46 -4.03 4.88 7.90
N GLY A 47 -2.92 4.34 8.39
CA GLY A 47 -2.72 2.88 8.48
C GLY A 47 -3.73 2.21 9.40
N VAL A 48 -4.02 2.81 10.56
CA VAL A 48 -5.06 2.33 11.48
C VAL A 48 -6.44 2.36 10.82
N ALA A 49 -6.79 3.47 10.14
CA ALA A 49 -8.08 3.60 9.43
C ALA A 49 -8.26 2.56 8.32
N TYR A 50 -7.17 2.16 7.64
CA TYR A 50 -7.18 1.09 6.66
C TYR A 50 -7.60 -0.24 7.28
N VAL A 51 -6.99 -0.61 8.40
CA VAL A 51 -7.31 -1.86 9.12
C VAL A 51 -8.76 -1.84 9.62
N PHE A 52 -9.21 -0.71 10.17
CA PHE A 52 -10.59 -0.57 10.61
C PHE A 52 -11.60 -0.75 9.48
N PHE A 53 -11.34 -0.15 8.31
CA PHE A 53 -12.19 -0.35 7.14
C PHE A 53 -12.34 -1.84 6.80
N ALA A 54 -11.25 -2.60 6.81
CA ALA A 54 -11.29 -4.03 6.54
C ALA A 54 -12.08 -4.81 7.58
N CYS A 55 -11.96 -4.44 8.87
CA CYS A 55 -12.72 -5.04 9.98
C CYS A 55 -14.22 -4.74 9.91
N ASP A 56 -14.56 -3.48 9.59
CA ASP A 56 -15.96 -3.03 9.49
C ASP A 56 -16.67 -3.62 8.28
N GLN A 57 -15.95 -3.81 7.18
CA GLN A 57 -16.49 -4.18 5.89
C GLN A 57 -15.76 -5.38 5.25
N PRO A 58 -15.68 -6.53 5.96
CA PRO A 58 -14.81 -7.64 5.53
C PRO A 58 -15.19 -8.22 4.16
N SER A 59 -16.48 -8.27 3.83
CA SER A 59 -16.95 -8.77 2.54
C SER A 59 -16.61 -7.81 1.40
N LEU A 60 -16.73 -6.50 1.64
CA LEU A 60 -16.36 -5.47 0.67
C LEU A 60 -14.83 -5.45 0.46
N PHE A 61 -14.06 -5.54 1.54
CA PHE A 61 -12.60 -5.65 1.46
C PHE A 61 -12.16 -6.87 0.63
N LYS A 62 -12.77 -8.04 0.87
CA LYS A 62 -12.49 -9.26 0.08
C LYS A 62 -12.87 -9.11 -1.39
N LEU A 63 -13.93 -8.37 -1.71
CA LEU A 63 -14.32 -8.11 -3.09
C LEU A 63 -13.32 -7.17 -3.78
N MET A 64 -12.92 -6.08 -3.13
CA MET A 64 -12.01 -5.06 -3.69
C MET A 64 -10.64 -5.63 -4.08
N PHE A 65 -10.11 -6.56 -3.28
CA PHE A 65 -8.76 -7.10 -3.43
C PHE A 65 -8.73 -8.58 -3.85
N GLY A 66 -9.89 -9.21 -3.95
CA GLY A 66 -10.02 -10.62 -4.32
C GLY A 66 -10.02 -10.86 -5.83
N PRO A 67 -10.02 -12.14 -6.22
CA PRO A 67 -9.94 -12.55 -7.63
C PRO A 67 -11.28 -12.50 -8.38
N MET A 68 -12.35 -12.00 -7.75
CA MET A 68 -13.71 -12.04 -8.33
C MET A 68 -13.92 -11.03 -9.48
N ILE A 69 -13.02 -10.09 -9.64
CA ILE A 69 -13.02 -9.07 -10.70
C ILE A 69 -11.69 -9.19 -11.44
N GLU A 70 -11.75 -9.47 -12.72
CA GLU A 70 -10.54 -9.50 -13.55
C GLU A 70 -10.02 -8.08 -13.77
N LYS A 71 -8.82 -7.77 -13.24
CA LYS A 71 -8.20 -6.44 -13.36
C LYS A 71 -7.96 -5.97 -14.80
N LYS A 72 -8.02 -6.91 -15.77
CA LYS A 72 -7.83 -6.64 -17.20
C LYS A 72 -9.15 -6.44 -17.96
N SER A 73 -10.28 -6.52 -17.30
CA SER A 73 -11.60 -6.58 -17.96
C SER A 73 -12.21 -5.22 -18.30
N GLY A 74 -11.49 -4.11 -18.13
CA GLY A 74 -11.93 -2.83 -18.63
C GLY A 74 -12.95 -2.09 -17.78
N HIS A 75 -12.74 -2.06 -16.47
CA HIS A 75 -13.51 -1.21 -15.53
C HIS A 75 -12.72 0.06 -15.16
N PRO A 76 -12.65 1.08 -16.04
CA PRO A 76 -11.77 2.25 -15.84
C PRO A 76 -12.11 3.05 -14.57
N ALA A 77 -13.37 3.12 -14.18
CA ALA A 77 -13.79 3.81 -12.95
C ALA A 77 -13.29 3.09 -11.70
N LEU A 78 -13.27 1.76 -11.69
CA LEU A 78 -12.68 0.96 -10.61
C LEU A 78 -11.16 1.18 -10.52
N ASP A 79 -10.46 1.17 -11.66
CA ASP A 79 -9.01 1.41 -11.72
C ASP A 79 -8.68 2.82 -11.21
N GLU A 80 -9.46 3.82 -11.63
CA GLU A 80 -9.31 5.20 -11.15
C GLU A 80 -9.53 5.32 -9.63
N ALA A 81 -10.56 4.67 -9.09
CA ALA A 81 -10.84 4.66 -7.66
C ALA A 81 -9.71 3.99 -6.86
N GLY A 82 -9.19 2.85 -7.33
CA GLY A 82 -8.04 2.17 -6.73
C GLY A 82 -6.78 3.03 -6.74
N ASN A 83 -6.47 3.66 -7.89
CA ASN A 83 -5.34 4.57 -8.04
C ASN A 83 -5.47 5.79 -7.13
N THR A 84 -6.67 6.38 -7.02
CA THR A 84 -6.95 7.50 -6.12
C THR A 84 -6.71 7.11 -4.68
N CYS A 85 -7.19 5.94 -4.25
CA CYS A 85 -6.95 5.42 -2.92
C CYS A 85 -5.45 5.25 -2.61
N PHE A 86 -4.67 4.67 -3.53
CA PHE A 86 -3.22 4.52 -3.37
C PHE A 86 -2.50 5.87 -3.36
N ASN A 87 -2.97 6.85 -4.14
CA ASN A 87 -2.38 8.19 -4.14
C ASN A 87 -2.55 8.92 -2.80
N VAL A 88 -3.62 8.68 -2.03
CA VAL A 88 -3.76 9.22 -0.66
C VAL A 88 -2.60 8.73 0.22
N LEU A 89 -2.26 7.45 0.19
CA LEU A 89 -1.12 6.90 0.91
C LEU A 89 0.20 7.53 0.44
N ARG A 90 0.42 7.62 -0.88
CA ARG A 90 1.66 8.18 -1.44
C ARG A 90 1.88 9.64 -1.00
N GLN A 91 0.83 10.45 -1.03
CA GLN A 91 0.89 11.84 -0.55
C GLN A 91 1.22 11.93 0.95
N ALA A 92 0.65 11.05 1.77
CA ALA A 92 0.96 10.99 3.20
C ALA A 92 2.42 10.58 3.45
N VAL A 93 2.97 9.63 2.69
CA VAL A 93 4.39 9.23 2.75
C VAL A 93 5.31 10.38 2.34
N GLU A 94 4.99 11.08 1.25
CA GLU A 94 5.75 12.25 0.79
C GLU A 94 5.75 13.37 1.84
N ALA A 95 4.59 13.65 2.45
CA ALA A 95 4.48 14.65 3.52
C ALA A 95 5.28 14.27 4.77
N ALA A 96 5.33 12.99 5.13
CA ALA A 96 6.06 12.48 6.28
C ALA A 96 7.60 12.49 6.11
N LYS A 97 8.09 12.70 4.89
CA LYS A 97 9.52 12.85 4.54
C LYS A 97 10.40 11.68 5.00
N PHE A 98 9.90 10.45 4.85
CA PHE A 98 10.71 9.25 5.11
C PHE A 98 11.70 8.92 3.98
N SER A 99 11.61 9.63 2.84
CA SER A 99 12.35 9.33 1.62
C SER A 99 13.68 10.07 1.46
N ASP A 100 14.20 10.69 2.52
CA ASP A 100 15.52 11.37 2.47
C ASP A 100 16.72 10.39 2.48
N GLY A 101 16.46 9.09 2.49
CA GLY A 101 17.45 8.00 2.51
C GLY A 101 17.61 7.29 1.16
N ASP A 102 18.04 6.03 1.24
CA ASP A 102 18.27 5.14 0.09
C ASP A 102 16.97 4.63 -0.57
N PHE A 103 15.81 4.84 0.05
CA PHE A 103 14.49 4.42 -0.41
C PHE A 103 13.71 5.60 -1.01
N ASP A 104 13.03 5.37 -2.14
CA ASP A 104 12.14 6.38 -2.69
C ASP A 104 10.73 6.28 -2.06
N ALA A 105 9.90 7.32 -2.28
CA ALA A 105 8.54 7.37 -1.72
C ALA A 105 7.64 6.22 -2.21
N SER A 106 7.94 5.65 -3.38
CA SER A 106 7.23 4.51 -3.93
C SER A 106 7.51 3.24 -3.14
N ASP A 107 8.79 2.97 -2.82
CA ASP A 107 9.20 1.83 -2.00
C ASP A 107 8.58 1.90 -0.60
N VAL A 108 8.63 3.10 0.01
CA VAL A 108 8.03 3.33 1.34
C VAL A 108 6.51 3.14 1.30
N SER A 109 5.83 3.67 0.27
CA SER A 109 4.38 3.51 0.12
C SER A 109 4.00 2.04 -0.05
N LEU A 110 4.77 1.28 -0.85
CA LEU A 110 4.54 -0.14 -1.04
C LEU A 110 4.75 -0.93 0.26
N ALA A 111 5.77 -0.60 1.05
CA ALA A 111 6.02 -1.24 2.34
C ALA A 111 4.88 -0.94 3.34
N CYS A 112 4.43 0.31 3.44
CA CYS A 112 3.30 0.71 4.27
C CYS A 112 2.03 -0.05 3.88
N TRP A 113 1.71 -0.07 2.58
CA TRP A 113 0.53 -0.78 2.08
C TRP A 113 0.62 -2.28 2.35
N SER A 114 1.76 -2.90 2.07
CA SER A 114 1.97 -4.34 2.30
C SER A 114 1.74 -4.72 3.76
N LEU A 115 2.19 -3.90 4.71
CA LEU A 115 1.99 -4.14 6.13
C LEU A 115 0.50 -4.10 6.49
N VAL A 116 -0.19 -2.98 6.21
CA VAL A 116 -1.58 -2.80 6.64
C VAL A 116 -2.53 -3.72 5.88
N HIS A 117 -2.27 -3.98 4.61
CA HIS A 117 -3.05 -4.92 3.81
C HIS A 117 -2.87 -6.36 4.30
N GLY A 118 -1.63 -6.79 4.55
CA GLY A 118 -1.35 -8.12 5.11
C GLY A 118 -1.98 -8.32 6.48
N LEU A 119 -1.86 -7.33 7.37
CA LEU A 119 -2.53 -7.34 8.67
C LEU A 119 -4.05 -7.45 8.52
N SER A 120 -4.65 -6.62 7.66
CA SER A 120 -6.10 -6.64 7.41
C SER A 120 -6.57 -7.99 6.89
N ALA A 121 -5.83 -8.59 5.95
CA ALA A 121 -6.16 -9.92 5.42
C ALA A 121 -6.10 -10.99 6.52
N LEU A 122 -5.06 -10.97 7.37
CA LEU A 122 -4.93 -11.91 8.49
C LEU A 122 -6.08 -11.77 9.49
N ILE A 123 -6.51 -10.53 9.80
CA ILE A 123 -7.64 -10.27 10.70
C ILE A 123 -8.94 -10.79 10.08
N VAL A 124 -9.24 -10.37 8.83
CA VAL A 124 -10.49 -10.68 8.12
C VAL A 124 -10.64 -12.19 7.87
N ASP A 125 -9.52 -12.91 7.73
CA ASP A 125 -9.49 -14.37 7.59
C ASP A 125 -9.45 -15.13 8.94
N GLY A 126 -9.50 -14.40 10.07
CA GLY A 126 -9.50 -14.98 11.41
C GLY A 126 -8.16 -15.60 11.84
N ARG A 127 -7.10 -15.36 11.08
CA ARG A 127 -5.78 -15.98 11.33
C ARG A 127 -5.06 -15.44 12.56
N LEU A 128 -5.33 -14.18 12.95
CA LEU A 128 -4.70 -13.58 14.12
C LEU A 128 -5.23 -14.13 15.47
N ALA A 129 -6.42 -14.69 15.50
CA ALA A 129 -6.96 -15.30 16.71
C ALA A 129 -6.09 -16.43 17.27
N GLU A 130 -5.30 -17.09 16.43
CA GLU A 130 -4.40 -18.18 16.81
C GLU A 130 -3.15 -17.69 17.59
N TYR A 131 -2.85 -16.38 17.55
CA TYR A 131 -1.62 -15.79 18.08
C TYR A 131 -1.84 -14.93 19.34
N ASP A 132 -3.05 -14.92 19.92
CA ASP A 132 -3.41 -14.09 21.09
C ASP A 132 -2.92 -12.62 20.97
N SER A 133 -3.17 -12.04 19.80
CA SER A 133 -2.60 -10.74 19.43
C SER A 133 -3.30 -9.56 20.08
N GLY A 134 -4.44 -9.77 20.74
CA GLY A 134 -5.33 -8.73 21.26
C GLY A 134 -6.30 -8.16 20.22
N PRO A 135 -7.08 -7.11 20.59
CA PRO A 135 -8.03 -6.48 19.69
C PRO A 135 -7.37 -5.93 18.43
N ALA A 136 -8.06 -6.01 17.29
CA ALA A 136 -7.56 -5.55 15.99
C ALA A 136 -7.06 -4.10 16.02
N GLU A 137 -7.73 -3.23 16.79
CA GLU A 137 -7.36 -1.82 16.98
C GLU A 137 -5.98 -1.66 17.62
N GLU A 138 -5.75 -2.39 18.71
CA GLU A 138 -4.48 -2.33 19.41
C GLU A 138 -3.34 -2.88 18.55
N VAL A 139 -3.59 -3.97 17.82
CA VAL A 139 -2.63 -4.56 16.89
C VAL A 139 -2.31 -3.57 15.75
N ALA A 140 -3.32 -2.95 15.16
CA ALA A 140 -3.14 -1.96 14.10
C ALA A 140 -2.31 -0.78 14.59
N THR A 141 -2.65 -0.20 15.74
CA THR A 141 -1.94 0.94 16.33
C THR A 141 -0.48 0.58 16.63
N ARG A 142 -0.24 -0.58 17.24
CA ARG A 142 1.10 -1.04 17.58
C ARG A 142 1.97 -1.28 16.35
N LEU A 143 1.44 -1.94 15.31
CA LEU A 143 2.22 -2.27 14.11
C LEU A 143 2.45 -1.06 13.22
N THR A 144 1.49 -0.16 13.08
CA THR A 144 1.69 1.11 12.34
C THR A 144 2.67 2.02 13.06
N GLY A 145 2.64 2.08 14.39
CA GLY A 145 3.63 2.77 15.21
C GLY A 145 5.04 2.20 15.03
N LEU A 146 5.20 0.87 15.14
CA LEU A 146 6.47 0.20 14.92
C LEU A 146 7.06 0.50 13.54
N LEU A 147 6.23 0.48 12.48
CA LEU A 147 6.68 0.82 11.13
C LEU A 147 7.11 2.30 11.04
N SER A 148 6.31 3.22 11.59
CA SER A 148 6.62 4.65 11.60
C SER A 148 7.96 4.95 12.29
N ASP A 149 8.19 4.36 13.47
CA ASP A 149 9.43 4.51 14.23
C ASP A 149 10.63 3.93 13.46
N SER A 150 10.44 2.77 12.82
CA SER A 150 11.47 2.13 12.01
C SER A 150 11.86 2.98 10.80
N LEU A 151 10.88 3.55 10.10
CA LEU A 151 11.10 4.43 8.96
C LEU A 151 11.79 5.74 9.38
N ALA A 152 11.41 6.32 10.53
CA ALA A 152 12.06 7.48 11.09
C ALA A 152 13.54 7.21 11.41
N ALA A 153 13.83 6.09 12.07
CA ALA A 153 15.19 5.68 12.40
C ALA A 153 16.06 5.40 11.14
N LEU A 154 15.45 4.97 10.03
CA LEU A 154 16.12 4.79 8.75
C LEU A 154 16.41 6.14 8.07
N GLY A 155 15.47 7.09 8.12
CA GLY A 155 15.65 8.45 7.55
C GLY A 155 16.71 9.27 8.29
N ASP A 156 16.82 9.10 9.61
CA ASP A 156 17.83 9.80 10.44
C ASP A 156 19.25 9.22 10.30
N ARG A 157 19.42 8.09 9.64
CA ARG A 157 20.75 7.55 9.33
C ARG A 157 21.41 8.45 8.29
N LYS A 158 22.44 9.21 8.70
CA LYS A 158 23.35 9.90 7.75
C LYS A 158 23.76 8.87 6.68
N PRO A 159 23.76 9.23 5.39
CA PRO A 159 24.16 8.31 4.33
C PRO A 159 25.59 7.81 4.60
N GLY A 160 25.68 6.70 5.29
CA GLY A 160 26.92 5.96 5.43
C GLY A 160 27.29 5.54 4.02
N ARG A 161 28.54 5.85 3.58
CA ARG A 161 29.16 5.54 2.27
C ARG A 161 28.72 4.17 1.71
N THR A 162 27.47 4.02 1.36
CA THR A 162 26.95 2.86 0.63
C THR A 162 27.20 3.07 -0.85
N ARG A 163 27.76 2.08 -1.48
CA ARG A 163 28.25 1.99 -2.88
C ARG A 163 27.30 2.73 -3.81
N SER A 164 27.74 3.93 -4.24
CA SER A 164 27.07 4.76 -5.24
C SER A 164 26.49 3.90 -6.36
N LYS A 165 25.22 4.10 -6.73
CA LYS A 165 24.59 3.54 -7.94
C LYS A 165 25.50 3.67 -9.18
N ARG A 166 26.39 4.67 -9.19
CA ARG A 166 27.46 4.90 -10.18
C ARG A 166 28.51 3.76 -10.20
N SER A 167 28.79 3.09 -9.06
CA SER A 167 29.75 1.97 -9.00
C SER A 167 29.17 0.67 -9.54
N LEU A 168 27.87 0.46 -9.36
CA LEU A 168 27.16 -0.70 -9.91
C LEU A 168 27.01 -0.56 -11.42
N ARG A 169 26.66 0.64 -11.92
CA ARG A 169 26.55 0.93 -13.35
C ARG A 169 27.92 0.79 -14.04
N LYS A 170 29.01 1.29 -13.45
CA LYS A 170 30.36 1.08 -13.98
C LYS A 170 30.79 -0.38 -13.98
N ARG A 171 30.31 -1.19 -13.04
CA ARG A 171 30.63 -2.63 -13.00
C ARG A 171 29.85 -3.39 -14.07
N SER A 172 28.58 -3.08 -14.31
CA SER A 172 27.79 -3.61 -15.44
C SER A 172 28.37 -3.22 -16.79
N GLU A 173 28.76 -1.95 -16.98
CA GLU A 173 29.39 -1.46 -18.20
C GLU A 173 30.73 -2.15 -18.47
N ARG A 174 31.59 -2.36 -17.46
CA ARG A 174 32.84 -3.12 -17.58
C ARG A 174 32.60 -4.59 -17.87
N GLN A 175 31.55 -5.19 -17.31
CA GLN A 175 31.25 -6.61 -17.56
C GLN A 175 30.68 -6.82 -18.97
N ALA A 176 29.89 -5.85 -19.50
CA ALA A 176 29.43 -5.85 -20.87
C ALA A 176 30.58 -5.67 -21.89
N ILE A 177 31.56 -4.80 -21.60
CA ILE A 177 32.73 -4.60 -22.46
C ILE A 177 33.61 -5.86 -22.49
N ASN A 178 33.84 -6.50 -21.34
CA ASN A 178 34.64 -7.71 -21.28
C ASN A 178 33.99 -8.92 -21.99
N SER A 179 32.66 -9.00 -22.03
CA SER A 179 31.96 -10.05 -22.76
C SER A 179 31.99 -9.85 -24.28
N LEU A 180 32.09 -8.63 -24.76
CA LEU A 180 32.20 -8.31 -26.19
C LEU A 180 33.62 -8.63 -26.72
N THR A 181 34.66 -8.38 -25.93
CA THR A 181 36.06 -8.67 -26.31
C THR A 181 36.41 -10.14 -26.21
N ALA A 182 35.65 -10.96 -25.48
CA ALA A 182 35.87 -12.41 -25.36
C ALA A 182 35.21 -13.23 -26.50
N SER A 183 34.38 -12.60 -27.34
CA SER A 183 33.69 -13.26 -28.47
C SER A 183 34.40 -13.08 -29.82
N GLU A 184 35.49 -12.31 -29.87
CA GLU A 184 36.31 -12.04 -31.10
C GLU A 184 37.70 -12.69 -31.09
N GLY A 185 37.93 -13.63 -30.23
CA GLY A 185 39.13 -14.49 -30.15
C GLY A 185 38.73 -15.96 -30.22
#